data_3d66ec1063646a704d8de816275aa20f
#
_entry.id   3d66ec1063646a704d8de816275aa20f
#
_cell.length_a   1.000
_cell.length_b   1.000
_cell.length_c   1.000
_cell.angle_alpha   90.00
_cell.angle_beta   90.00
_cell.angle_gamma   90.00
#
_symmetry.space_group_name_H-M   'P 1'
#
loop_
_entity.id
_entity.type
_entity.pdbx_description
1 polymer ?
#
loop_
_entity_poly.entity_id
_entity_poly.type
_entity_poly.pdbx_seq_one_letter_code
_entity_poly.pdbx_strand_id
1 'polypeptide(L)'
;MYVRNDEEYDLFASLTERTGYTIFTADFNSNMITVQKDLEGVIVDGEYEVLNFAEYVGDEDSVFDNWFDELNIPKPSVAPKNGYTTWYNYYSKINEKIVSDDLEALSKVKSNIDIFQIDDGYQSATGDWLSIDNKKFPNGMKSVADKIHSKGMLAGLWLAPFGAEFTSKTATQHHDWLIRKKNGHPVTCGINWGGFYALDIEVPEVKNYIKHFFDVILNDWGFDLVKLDFLYAAAIIPNHGKSRGQLMC
;
A
#
# COMPACT_ATOMS: atom_id res chain seq x y z
N MET A 1 -3.81 18.64 -1.26
CA MET A 1 -3.37 19.28 -2.54
C MET A 1 -2.56 20.51 -2.17
N TYR A 2 -1.51 20.83 -2.92
CA TYR A 2 -0.79 22.08 -2.69
C TYR A 2 -0.53 22.82 -4.01
N VAL A 3 -0.41 24.14 -3.89
CA VAL A 3 0.12 25.01 -4.95
C VAL A 3 1.45 25.56 -4.43
N ARG A 4 2.47 25.54 -5.25
CA ARG A 4 3.81 26.08 -4.90
C ARG A 4 4.10 27.32 -5.75
N ASN A 5 4.52 28.36 -5.09
CA ASN A 5 5.02 29.59 -5.71
C ASN A 5 6.41 29.91 -5.12
N ASP A 6 7.46 29.60 -5.86
CA ASP A 6 8.85 29.62 -5.41
C ASP A 6 9.07 28.76 -4.14
N GLU A 7 9.34 29.38 -2.99
CA GLU A 7 9.54 28.71 -1.70
C GLU A 7 8.28 28.70 -0.82
N GLU A 8 7.18 29.32 -1.28
CA GLU A 8 5.93 29.37 -0.54
C GLU A 8 4.97 28.26 -1.02
N TYR A 9 4.39 27.57 -0.09
CA TYR A 9 3.37 26.55 -0.30
C TYR A 9 2.03 27.03 0.23
N ASP A 10 0.99 26.76 -0.54
CA ASP A 10 -0.40 26.91 -0.17
C ASP A 10 -1.02 25.51 -0.15
N LEU A 11 -1.15 24.91 1.04
CA LEU A 11 -1.56 23.53 1.25
C LEU A 11 -3.04 23.45 1.65
N PHE A 12 -3.86 22.85 0.80
CA PHE A 12 -5.25 22.46 1.09
C PHE A 12 -5.27 21.02 1.60
N ALA A 13 -5.60 20.85 2.86
CA ALA A 13 -5.48 19.58 3.58
C ALA A 13 -6.78 19.14 4.23
N SER A 14 -7.16 17.88 4.07
CA SER A 14 -8.33 17.31 4.71
C SER A 14 -8.06 16.98 6.18
N LEU A 15 -9.08 17.20 7.02
CA LEU A 15 -9.09 16.84 8.44
C LEU A 15 -10.09 15.72 8.75
N THR A 16 -10.75 15.14 7.73
CA THR A 16 -11.86 14.17 7.89
C THR A 16 -11.69 12.89 7.07
N GLU A 17 -10.47 12.43 6.82
CA GLU A 17 -10.22 11.23 6.02
C GLU A 17 -10.88 9.94 6.56
N ARG A 18 -11.13 9.87 7.87
CA ARG A 18 -11.83 8.74 8.51
C ARG A 18 -13.28 8.57 8.07
N THR A 19 -13.89 9.59 7.46
CA THR A 19 -15.29 9.54 6.99
C THR A 19 -15.41 9.27 5.50
N GLY A 20 -14.30 9.23 4.77
CA GLY A 20 -14.22 8.97 3.34
C GLY A 20 -13.13 9.81 2.68
N TYR A 21 -12.84 9.54 1.42
CA TYR A 21 -11.81 10.26 0.67
C TYR A 21 -12.21 11.70 0.40
N THR A 22 -11.26 12.63 0.57
CA THR A 22 -11.41 14.02 0.17
C THR A 22 -10.63 14.26 -1.13
N ILE A 23 -11.30 14.77 -2.15
CA ILE A 23 -10.73 15.01 -3.47
C ILE A 23 -10.69 16.53 -3.70
N PHE A 24 -9.48 17.06 -3.90
CA PHE A 24 -9.26 18.44 -4.27
C PHE A 24 -8.95 18.51 -5.77
N THR A 25 -9.65 19.37 -6.48
CA THR A 25 -9.43 19.60 -7.91
C THR A 25 -9.23 21.09 -8.15
N ALA A 26 -8.12 21.48 -8.79
CA ALA A 26 -7.85 22.85 -9.20
C ALA A 26 -8.13 23.00 -10.70
N ASP A 27 -8.93 24.01 -11.06
CA ASP A 27 -9.12 24.46 -12.44
C ASP A 27 -8.48 25.84 -12.60
N PHE A 28 -7.32 25.88 -13.21
CA PHE A 28 -6.55 27.11 -13.44
C PHE A 28 -7.18 28.02 -14.49
N ASN A 29 -8.11 27.54 -15.34
CA ASN A 29 -8.80 28.37 -16.31
C ASN A 29 -9.91 29.22 -15.67
N SER A 30 -10.58 28.64 -14.68
CA SER A 30 -11.65 29.34 -13.94
C SER A 30 -11.19 29.90 -12.59
N ASN A 31 -9.94 29.66 -12.19
CA ASN A 31 -9.39 30.00 -10.87
C ASN A 31 -10.23 29.40 -9.72
N MET A 32 -10.67 28.17 -9.88
CA MET A 32 -11.51 27.50 -8.90
C MET A 32 -10.82 26.29 -8.29
N ILE A 33 -11.00 26.10 -6.99
CA ILE A 33 -10.71 24.86 -6.27
C ILE A 33 -12.04 24.21 -5.88
N THR A 34 -12.22 22.97 -6.29
CA THR A 34 -13.38 22.16 -5.92
C THR A 34 -12.95 21.12 -4.89
N VAL A 35 -13.67 21.04 -3.78
CA VAL A 35 -13.46 20.02 -2.74
C VAL A 35 -14.66 19.08 -2.74
N GLN A 36 -14.40 17.80 -2.90
CA GLN A 36 -15.42 16.75 -2.94
C GLN A 36 -15.15 15.73 -1.85
N LYS A 37 -16.22 15.22 -1.24
CA LYS A 37 -16.16 14.14 -0.24
C LYS A 37 -16.84 12.89 -0.78
N ASP A 38 -16.14 11.75 -0.73
CA ASP A 38 -16.73 10.46 -0.98
C ASP A 38 -17.52 10.02 0.27
N LEU A 39 -18.82 9.92 0.12
CA LEU A 39 -19.76 9.50 1.16
C LEU A 39 -20.42 8.16 0.83
N GLU A 40 -19.86 7.37 -0.09
CA GLU A 40 -20.44 6.10 -0.50
C GLU A 40 -20.60 5.15 0.69
N GLY A 41 -21.84 4.73 0.92
CA GLY A 41 -22.23 3.85 2.04
C GLY A 41 -22.42 4.55 3.39
N VAL A 42 -22.26 5.87 3.47
CA VAL A 42 -22.59 6.62 4.69
C VAL A 42 -24.10 6.69 4.87
N ILE A 43 -24.55 6.31 6.08
CA ILE A 43 -25.94 6.45 6.52
C ILE A 43 -25.92 7.52 7.61
N VAL A 44 -26.68 8.60 7.39
CA VAL A 44 -26.74 9.74 8.31
C VAL A 44 -28.06 9.68 9.08
N ASP A 45 -27.99 9.82 10.40
CA ASP A 45 -29.13 10.02 11.30
C ASP A 45 -28.77 11.23 12.21
N GLY A 46 -29.40 12.38 11.91
CA GLY A 46 -29.11 13.65 12.57
C GLY A 46 -28.04 14.49 11.86
N GLU A 47 -27.27 15.26 12.64
CA GLU A 47 -26.18 16.10 12.12
C GLU A 47 -24.95 15.26 11.79
N TYR A 48 -24.31 15.56 10.67
CA TYR A 48 -23.15 14.84 10.19
C TYR A 48 -22.13 15.82 9.59
N GLU A 49 -20.89 15.81 10.08
CA GLU A 49 -19.80 16.58 9.47
C GLU A 49 -19.37 15.91 8.16
N VAL A 50 -19.79 16.52 7.05
CA VAL A 50 -19.49 16.00 5.70
C VAL A 50 -18.02 16.22 5.37
N LEU A 51 -17.50 17.43 5.65
CA LEU A 51 -16.19 17.87 5.23
C LEU A 51 -15.62 18.86 6.24
N ASN A 52 -14.38 18.63 6.64
CA ASN A 52 -13.55 19.59 7.32
C ASN A 52 -12.19 19.62 6.65
N PHE A 53 -11.71 20.79 6.29
CA PHE A 53 -10.40 20.98 5.67
C PHE A 53 -9.80 22.32 6.10
N ALA A 54 -8.49 22.39 6.03
CA ALA A 54 -7.73 23.59 6.35
C ALA A 54 -6.85 24.02 5.17
N GLU A 55 -6.48 25.28 5.17
CA GLU A 55 -5.49 25.88 4.29
C GLU A 55 -4.30 26.35 5.15
N TYR A 56 -3.10 25.92 4.77
CA TYR A 56 -1.85 26.31 5.42
C TYR A 56 -0.94 26.98 4.39
N VAL A 57 -0.43 28.17 4.73
CA VAL A 57 0.48 28.94 3.87
C VAL A 57 1.82 29.11 4.57
N GLY A 58 2.90 28.84 3.87
CA GLY A 58 4.26 28.96 4.42
C GLY A 58 5.29 28.15 3.65
N ASP A 59 6.44 27.92 4.25
CA ASP A 59 7.45 27.01 3.71
C ASP A 59 7.00 25.54 3.81
N GLU A 60 7.68 24.65 3.08
CA GLU A 60 7.30 23.24 2.98
C GLU A 60 7.18 22.56 4.34
N ASP A 61 8.19 22.71 5.20
CA ASP A 61 8.21 22.04 6.50
C ASP A 61 7.08 22.54 7.40
N SER A 62 6.86 23.85 7.46
CA SER A 62 5.85 24.45 8.34
C SER A 62 4.41 24.08 7.95
N VAL A 63 4.08 24.02 6.65
CA VAL A 63 2.70 23.70 6.24
C VAL A 63 2.35 22.23 6.52
N PHE A 64 3.30 21.29 6.31
CA PHE A 64 3.08 19.88 6.60
C PHE A 64 3.12 19.58 8.10
N ASP A 65 4.05 20.18 8.84
CA ASP A 65 4.12 20.01 10.30
C ASP A 65 2.83 20.53 10.98
N ASN A 66 2.32 21.69 10.60
CA ASN A 66 1.06 22.22 11.11
C ASN A 66 -0.14 21.30 10.81
N TRP A 67 -0.21 20.75 9.61
CA TRP A 67 -1.27 19.80 9.25
C TRP A 67 -1.19 18.51 10.06
N PHE A 68 0.00 17.94 10.22
CA PHE A 68 0.20 16.71 10.99
C PHE A 68 -0.04 16.92 12.48
N ASP A 69 0.34 18.09 13.01
CA ASP A 69 0.08 18.46 14.40
C ASP A 69 -1.44 18.60 14.67
N GLU A 70 -2.19 19.20 13.74
CA GLU A 70 -3.66 19.34 13.88
C GLU A 70 -4.36 17.97 13.81
N LEU A 71 -3.86 17.05 13.01
CA LEU A 71 -4.34 15.65 12.96
C LEU A 71 -3.84 14.80 14.13
N ASN A 72 -2.99 15.33 15.01
CA ASN A 72 -2.30 14.59 16.08
C ASN A 72 -1.51 13.39 15.55
N ILE A 73 -0.88 13.52 14.36
CA ILE A 73 0.00 12.51 13.79
C ILE A 73 1.36 12.61 14.46
N PRO A 74 1.82 11.57 15.17
CA PRO A 74 3.10 11.62 15.86
C PRO A 74 4.25 11.70 14.86
N LYS A 75 5.30 12.43 15.22
CA LYS A 75 6.54 12.45 14.41
C LYS A 75 7.10 11.03 14.27
N PRO A 76 7.66 10.67 13.09
CA PRO A 76 8.25 9.36 12.88
C PRO A 76 9.31 9.04 13.94
N SER A 77 9.24 7.84 14.52
CA SER A 77 10.23 7.35 15.50
C SER A 77 11.51 6.81 14.84
N VAL A 78 11.50 6.66 13.51
CA VAL A 78 12.64 6.12 12.74
C VAL A 78 13.28 7.22 11.91
N ALA A 79 14.62 7.18 11.82
CA ALA A 79 15.37 8.09 10.95
C ALA A 79 15.08 7.79 9.47
N PRO A 80 15.16 8.82 8.59
CA PRO A 80 15.06 8.60 7.14
C PRO A 80 16.07 7.56 6.66
N LYS A 81 15.65 6.71 5.71
CA LYS A 81 16.48 5.66 5.13
C LYS A 81 16.43 5.72 3.61
N ASN A 82 17.60 5.44 3.01
CA ASN A 82 17.70 5.30 1.56
C ASN A 82 17.46 3.85 1.15
N GLY A 83 16.60 3.63 0.16
CA GLY A 83 16.27 2.29 -0.30
C GLY A 83 16.47 2.09 -1.80
N TYR A 84 16.79 0.86 -2.16
CA TYR A 84 16.72 0.35 -3.52
C TYR A 84 15.50 -0.56 -3.65
N THR A 85 14.79 -0.48 -4.78
CA THR A 85 13.69 -1.40 -5.12
C THR A 85 13.90 -2.00 -6.50
N THR A 86 13.56 -3.27 -6.65
CA THR A 86 13.72 -3.99 -7.91
C THR A 86 12.70 -3.57 -8.99
N TRP A 87 11.60 -2.90 -8.61
CA TRP A 87 10.46 -2.61 -9.49
C TRP A 87 10.85 -1.84 -10.75
N TYR A 88 11.46 -0.67 -10.59
CA TYR A 88 11.68 0.24 -11.72
C TYR A 88 12.64 -0.27 -12.78
N ASN A 89 13.45 -1.28 -12.46
CA ASN A 89 14.40 -1.87 -13.41
C ASN A 89 13.89 -3.17 -14.03
N TYR A 90 13.14 -3.99 -13.27
CA TYR A 90 12.81 -5.34 -13.68
C TYR A 90 11.32 -5.65 -13.73
N TYR A 91 10.47 -4.81 -13.10
CA TYR A 91 9.06 -5.13 -12.86
C TYR A 91 8.97 -6.53 -12.21
N SER A 92 8.02 -7.35 -12.63
CA SER A 92 7.87 -8.72 -12.12
C SER A 92 8.89 -9.74 -12.68
N LYS A 93 9.85 -9.30 -13.52
CA LYS A 93 10.86 -10.20 -14.14
C LYS A 93 12.11 -10.38 -13.27
N ILE A 94 11.96 -10.41 -11.97
CA ILE A 94 13.02 -10.65 -10.99
C ILE A 94 13.28 -12.13 -10.78
N ASN A 95 14.47 -12.47 -10.33
CA ASN A 95 14.86 -13.81 -9.88
C ASN A 95 16.05 -13.71 -8.91
N GLU A 96 16.40 -14.81 -8.26
CA GLU A 96 17.47 -14.85 -7.27
C GLU A 96 18.83 -14.43 -7.81
N LYS A 97 19.11 -14.69 -9.10
CA LYS A 97 20.37 -14.26 -9.73
C LYS A 97 20.40 -12.75 -9.89
N ILE A 98 19.35 -12.14 -10.41
CA ILE A 98 19.23 -10.67 -10.57
C ILE A 98 19.42 -10.00 -9.20
N VAL A 99 18.73 -10.48 -8.18
CA VAL A 99 18.85 -9.95 -6.82
C VAL A 99 20.30 -10.04 -6.32
N SER A 100 20.98 -11.15 -6.56
CA SER A 100 22.39 -11.33 -6.16
C SER A 100 23.33 -10.40 -6.91
N ASP A 101 23.12 -10.20 -8.21
CA ASP A 101 23.92 -9.32 -9.05
C ASP A 101 23.75 -7.85 -8.62
N ASP A 102 22.51 -7.42 -8.32
CA ASP A 102 22.20 -6.08 -7.85
C ASP A 102 22.80 -5.81 -6.46
N LEU A 103 22.69 -6.75 -5.53
CA LEU A 103 23.32 -6.65 -4.22
C LEU A 103 24.84 -6.47 -4.33
N GLU A 104 25.48 -7.19 -5.24
CA GLU A 104 26.91 -7.10 -5.50
C GLU A 104 27.27 -5.75 -6.14
N ALA A 105 26.43 -5.24 -7.04
CA ALA A 105 26.62 -3.93 -7.67
C ALA A 105 26.48 -2.80 -6.64
N LEU A 106 25.42 -2.83 -5.82
CA LEU A 106 25.15 -1.83 -4.80
C LEU A 106 26.24 -1.77 -3.72
N SER A 107 26.84 -2.90 -3.37
CA SER A 107 27.97 -2.92 -2.41
C SER A 107 29.18 -2.14 -2.87
N LYS A 108 29.28 -1.80 -4.16
CA LYS A 108 30.35 -0.99 -4.78
C LYS A 108 29.98 0.50 -4.93
N VAL A 109 28.71 0.85 -4.67
CA VAL A 109 28.24 2.23 -4.75
C VAL A 109 28.63 2.97 -3.48
N LYS A 110 29.14 4.20 -3.62
CA LYS A 110 29.57 5.02 -2.48
C LYS A 110 28.41 5.57 -1.63
N SER A 111 27.19 5.54 -2.17
CA SER A 111 25.99 5.98 -1.45
C SER A 111 25.59 4.95 -0.40
N ASN A 112 25.19 5.41 0.77
CA ASN A 112 24.65 4.55 1.81
C ASN A 112 23.24 4.09 1.37
N ILE A 113 23.08 2.79 1.17
CA ILE A 113 21.79 2.16 0.89
C ILE A 113 21.40 1.35 2.14
N ASP A 114 20.36 1.77 2.81
CA ASP A 114 19.91 1.15 4.06
C ASP A 114 18.99 -0.04 3.82
N ILE A 115 18.21 0.00 2.72
CA ILE A 115 17.14 -0.98 2.44
C ILE A 115 17.31 -1.54 1.03
N PHE A 116 17.21 -2.86 0.90
CA PHE A 116 17.02 -3.54 -0.37
C PHE A 116 15.64 -4.19 -0.40
N GLN A 117 14.74 -3.67 -1.24
CA GLN A 117 13.36 -4.11 -1.32
C GLN A 117 13.13 -4.95 -2.57
N ILE A 118 12.66 -6.17 -2.37
CA ILE A 118 12.14 -7.07 -3.41
C ILE A 118 10.70 -6.65 -3.71
N ASP A 119 10.43 -6.28 -4.93
CA ASP A 119 9.08 -5.91 -5.39
C ASP A 119 8.32 -7.13 -5.97
N ASP A 120 7.19 -6.89 -6.65
CA ASP A 120 6.35 -7.91 -7.26
C ASP A 120 7.13 -8.90 -8.14
N GLY A 121 6.75 -10.18 -8.11
CA GLY A 121 7.28 -11.21 -8.99
C GLY A 121 8.03 -12.35 -8.32
N TYR A 122 8.12 -12.39 -6.98
CA TYR A 122 8.71 -13.49 -6.24
C TYR A 122 7.71 -14.63 -5.99
N GLN A 123 6.45 -14.29 -5.83
CA GLN A 123 5.33 -15.20 -5.59
C GLN A 123 4.87 -15.87 -6.90
N SER A 124 4.22 -17.02 -6.77
CA SER A 124 3.64 -17.74 -7.90
C SER A 124 2.40 -17.05 -8.48
N ALA A 125 1.65 -16.35 -7.64
CA ALA A 125 0.48 -15.55 -8.00
C ALA A 125 0.21 -14.49 -6.93
N THR A 126 -0.29 -13.31 -7.33
CA THR A 126 -0.71 -12.28 -6.37
C THR A 126 -1.89 -12.77 -5.54
N GLY A 127 -1.76 -12.70 -4.22
CA GLY A 127 -2.71 -13.30 -3.28
C GLY A 127 -2.21 -14.61 -2.66
N ASP A 128 -1.28 -15.31 -3.31
CA ASP A 128 -0.68 -16.57 -2.80
C ASP A 128 0.71 -16.28 -2.19
N TRP A 129 0.76 -15.42 -1.17
CA TRP A 129 1.98 -14.76 -0.67
C TRP A 129 3.08 -15.70 -0.18
N LEU A 130 2.73 -16.88 0.29
CA LEU A 130 3.69 -17.89 0.76
C LEU A 130 4.05 -18.93 -0.30
N SER A 131 3.43 -18.84 -1.50
CA SER A 131 3.74 -19.71 -2.63
C SER A 131 4.80 -19.06 -3.53
N ILE A 132 6.06 -19.40 -3.30
CA ILE A 132 7.21 -18.86 -4.03
C ILE A 132 7.29 -19.45 -5.44
N ASP A 133 7.65 -18.66 -6.44
CA ASP A 133 8.06 -19.16 -7.75
C ASP A 133 9.44 -19.82 -7.65
N ASN A 134 9.47 -21.13 -7.43
CA ASN A 134 10.69 -21.91 -7.27
C ASN A 134 11.62 -21.92 -8.49
N LYS A 135 11.15 -21.52 -9.68
CA LYS A 135 12.02 -21.35 -10.86
C LYS A 135 12.82 -20.06 -10.76
N LYS A 136 12.22 -19.03 -10.17
CA LYS A 136 12.86 -17.72 -9.96
C LYS A 136 13.69 -17.69 -8.68
N PHE A 137 13.18 -18.29 -7.59
CA PHE A 137 13.78 -18.30 -6.27
C PHE A 137 13.89 -19.74 -5.70
N PRO A 138 14.80 -20.54 -6.25
CA PRO A 138 14.92 -21.97 -5.91
C PRO A 138 15.34 -22.20 -4.46
N ASN A 139 16.02 -21.24 -3.82
CA ASN A 139 16.46 -21.34 -2.42
C ASN A 139 15.50 -20.67 -1.43
N GLY A 140 14.34 -20.18 -1.92
CA GLY A 140 13.31 -19.53 -1.11
C GLY A 140 13.66 -18.13 -0.61
N MET A 141 12.67 -17.44 -0.03
CA MET A 141 12.79 -16.03 0.31
C MET A 141 13.64 -15.78 1.56
N LYS A 142 13.73 -16.73 2.48
CA LYS A 142 14.66 -16.63 3.62
C LYS A 142 16.11 -16.49 3.16
N SER A 143 16.55 -17.29 2.18
CA SER A 143 17.89 -17.17 1.61
C SER A 143 18.15 -15.80 0.99
N VAL A 144 17.12 -15.17 0.41
CA VAL A 144 17.22 -13.81 -0.13
C VAL A 144 17.39 -12.78 0.97
N ALA A 145 16.58 -12.86 2.04
CA ALA A 145 16.71 -11.97 3.18
C ALA A 145 18.10 -12.09 3.84
N ASP A 146 18.57 -13.33 4.08
CA ASP A 146 19.90 -13.58 4.64
C ASP A 146 21.03 -12.98 3.77
N LYS A 147 20.92 -13.03 2.44
CA LYS A 147 21.87 -12.40 1.51
C LYS A 147 21.86 -10.87 1.62
N ILE A 148 20.67 -10.25 1.73
CA ILE A 148 20.54 -8.80 1.91
C ILE A 148 21.21 -8.38 3.23
N HIS A 149 20.92 -9.09 4.32
CA HIS A 149 21.51 -8.85 5.62
C HIS A 149 23.04 -9.01 5.62
N SER A 150 23.57 -9.96 4.86
CA SER A 150 25.02 -10.16 4.72
C SER A 150 25.76 -8.98 4.10
N LYS A 151 25.03 -8.07 3.42
CA LYS A 151 25.54 -6.81 2.87
C LYS A 151 25.29 -5.61 3.78
N GLY A 152 24.76 -5.81 4.99
CA GLY A 152 24.48 -4.77 5.97
C GLY A 152 23.22 -3.93 5.68
N MET A 153 22.34 -4.41 4.81
CA MET A 153 21.08 -3.73 4.46
C MET A 153 19.87 -4.41 5.13
N LEU A 154 18.81 -3.66 5.34
CA LEU A 154 17.51 -4.18 5.73
C LEU A 154 16.81 -4.83 4.53
N ALA A 155 16.18 -5.96 4.75
CA ALA A 155 15.43 -6.70 3.73
C ALA A 155 13.97 -6.24 3.68
N GLY A 156 13.52 -5.75 2.53
CA GLY A 156 12.13 -5.35 2.28
C GLY A 156 11.43 -6.28 1.30
N LEU A 157 10.13 -6.51 1.50
CA LEU A 157 9.29 -7.31 0.61
C LEU A 157 8.00 -6.58 0.25
N TRP A 158 7.60 -6.67 -1.02
CA TRP A 158 6.35 -6.11 -1.52
C TRP A 158 5.17 -7.05 -1.31
N LEU A 159 4.01 -6.48 -0.95
CA LEU A 159 2.72 -7.18 -0.78
C LEU A 159 1.57 -6.30 -1.27
N ALA A 160 0.54 -6.93 -1.86
CA ALA A 160 -0.80 -6.38 -2.07
C ALA A 160 -1.81 -7.17 -1.21
N PRO A 161 -1.87 -6.92 0.10
CA PRO A 161 -2.45 -7.84 1.09
C PRO A 161 -3.95 -8.05 0.95
N PHE A 162 -4.65 -7.13 0.28
CA PHE A 162 -6.11 -7.14 0.14
C PHE A 162 -6.58 -7.53 -1.26
N GLY A 163 -5.68 -8.01 -2.12
CA GLY A 163 -5.97 -8.44 -3.48
C GLY A 163 -5.59 -9.89 -3.74
N ALA A 164 -6.35 -10.55 -4.62
CA ALA A 164 -6.05 -11.88 -5.13
C ALA A 164 -6.32 -11.93 -6.63
N GLU A 165 -5.28 -12.17 -7.45
CA GLU A 165 -5.45 -12.30 -8.89
C GLU A 165 -6.41 -13.45 -9.24
N PHE A 166 -7.08 -13.34 -10.38
CA PHE A 166 -8.15 -14.27 -10.76
C PHE A 166 -7.72 -15.73 -10.78
N THR A 167 -6.47 -16.01 -11.05
CA THR A 167 -5.89 -17.35 -11.19
C THR A 167 -5.22 -17.86 -9.91
N SER A 168 -5.08 -17.04 -8.87
CA SER A 168 -4.49 -17.45 -7.60
C SER A 168 -5.29 -18.56 -6.91
N LYS A 169 -4.65 -19.36 -6.08
CA LYS A 169 -5.34 -20.34 -5.24
C LYS A 169 -6.26 -19.63 -4.24
N THR A 170 -5.83 -18.50 -3.71
CA THR A 170 -6.63 -17.67 -2.82
C THR A 170 -7.96 -17.30 -3.47
N ALA A 171 -7.97 -16.82 -4.72
CA ALA A 171 -9.21 -16.47 -5.42
C ALA A 171 -10.05 -17.68 -5.84
N THR A 172 -9.41 -18.78 -6.28
CA THR A 172 -10.11 -19.92 -6.86
C THR A 172 -10.58 -20.96 -5.85
N GLN A 173 -9.97 -21.03 -4.66
CA GLN A 173 -10.32 -21.99 -3.61
C GLN A 173 -11.11 -21.36 -2.46
N HIS A 174 -11.08 -20.03 -2.30
CA HIS A 174 -11.73 -19.30 -1.22
C HIS A 174 -12.68 -18.23 -1.75
N HIS A 175 -13.71 -18.67 -2.47
CA HIS A 175 -14.73 -17.77 -3.04
C HIS A 175 -15.52 -16.99 -1.98
N ASP A 176 -15.58 -17.48 -0.76
CA ASP A 176 -16.18 -16.89 0.42
C ASP A 176 -15.32 -15.76 1.04
N TRP A 177 -14.05 -15.65 0.64
CA TRP A 177 -13.16 -14.58 1.07
C TRP A 177 -13.27 -13.31 0.23
N LEU A 178 -14.00 -13.36 -0.89
CA LEU A 178 -14.05 -12.26 -1.86
C LEU A 178 -15.21 -11.32 -1.57
N ILE A 179 -14.96 -10.02 -1.57
CA ILE A 179 -16.00 -9.00 -1.55
C ILE A 179 -16.93 -9.20 -2.76
N ARG A 180 -18.24 -9.15 -2.51
CA ARG A 180 -19.27 -9.37 -3.56
C ARG A 180 -20.13 -8.16 -3.75
N LYS A 181 -20.49 -7.91 -5.02
CA LYS A 181 -21.55 -6.96 -5.40
C LYS A 181 -22.91 -7.50 -4.99
N LYS A 182 -23.94 -6.64 -4.98
CA LYS A 182 -25.33 -7.02 -4.68
C LYS A 182 -25.88 -8.15 -5.57
N ASN A 183 -25.34 -8.30 -6.78
CA ASN A 183 -25.70 -9.38 -7.71
C ASN A 183 -24.93 -10.70 -7.48
N GLY A 184 -24.14 -10.79 -6.42
CA GLY A 184 -23.36 -11.97 -6.04
C GLY A 184 -22.01 -12.14 -6.76
N HIS A 185 -21.70 -11.33 -7.76
CA HIS A 185 -20.39 -11.40 -8.43
C HIS A 185 -19.26 -10.81 -7.57
N PRO A 186 -18.05 -11.41 -7.57
CA PRO A 186 -16.89 -10.82 -6.92
C PRO A 186 -16.58 -9.42 -7.45
N VAL A 187 -16.01 -8.58 -6.58
CA VAL A 187 -15.59 -7.23 -6.94
C VAL A 187 -14.20 -7.28 -7.56
N THR A 188 -14.07 -6.82 -8.79
CA THR A 188 -12.78 -6.63 -9.48
C THR A 188 -12.20 -5.29 -9.07
N CYS A 189 -10.92 -5.27 -8.66
CA CYS A 189 -10.21 -4.07 -8.20
C CYS A 189 -9.34 -3.41 -9.27
N GLY A 190 -8.97 -4.12 -10.33
CA GLY A 190 -8.13 -3.59 -11.39
C GLY A 190 -7.76 -4.65 -12.42
N ILE A 191 -6.95 -4.24 -13.39
CA ILE A 191 -6.51 -5.07 -14.53
C ILE A 191 -5.10 -5.64 -14.36
N ASN A 192 -4.40 -5.29 -13.29
CA ASN A 192 -3.08 -5.82 -12.97
C ASN A 192 -3.16 -7.35 -12.90
N TRP A 193 -2.10 -8.04 -13.33
CA TRP A 193 -2.02 -9.52 -13.34
C TRP A 193 -3.13 -10.22 -14.14
N GLY A 194 -3.72 -9.51 -15.12
CA GLY A 194 -4.88 -10.00 -15.88
C GLY A 194 -6.22 -9.82 -15.16
N GLY A 195 -6.21 -9.15 -14.03
CA GLY A 195 -7.35 -8.83 -13.15
C GLY A 195 -7.25 -9.48 -11.76
N PHE A 196 -7.74 -8.79 -10.75
CA PHE A 196 -7.74 -9.28 -9.39
C PHE A 196 -9.02 -8.89 -8.63
N TYR A 197 -9.37 -9.70 -7.64
CA TYR A 197 -10.50 -9.50 -6.74
C TYR A 197 -10.07 -8.88 -5.42
N ALA A 198 -11.02 -8.20 -4.77
CA ALA A 198 -10.88 -7.72 -3.41
C ALA A 198 -11.11 -8.85 -2.39
N LEU A 199 -10.22 -8.95 -1.40
CA LEU A 199 -10.44 -9.78 -0.22
C LEU A 199 -11.29 -9.04 0.81
N ASP A 200 -12.24 -9.73 1.41
CA ASP A 200 -13.11 -9.20 2.45
C ASP A 200 -12.42 -9.27 3.82
N ILE A 201 -11.85 -8.16 4.25
CA ILE A 201 -11.14 -8.05 5.53
C ILE A 201 -12.04 -8.19 6.76
N GLU A 202 -13.35 -8.22 6.61
CA GLU A 202 -14.28 -8.48 7.72
C GLU A 202 -14.48 -9.98 7.96
N VAL A 203 -14.09 -10.83 7.00
CA VAL A 203 -14.10 -12.30 7.16
C VAL A 203 -12.96 -12.72 8.09
N PRO A 204 -13.22 -13.43 9.19
CA PRO A 204 -12.19 -13.82 10.16
C PRO A 204 -11.06 -14.66 9.55
N GLU A 205 -11.37 -15.52 8.60
CA GLU A 205 -10.41 -16.37 7.89
C GLU A 205 -9.43 -15.54 7.06
N VAL A 206 -9.90 -14.46 6.44
CA VAL A 206 -9.06 -13.50 5.71
C VAL A 206 -8.12 -12.78 6.67
N LYS A 207 -8.62 -12.32 7.82
CA LYS A 207 -7.77 -11.70 8.86
C LYS A 207 -6.69 -12.67 9.35
N ASN A 208 -7.06 -13.94 9.58
CA ASN A 208 -6.12 -14.97 9.99
C ASN A 208 -5.08 -15.29 8.90
N TYR A 209 -5.50 -15.34 7.65
CA TYR A 209 -4.61 -15.53 6.51
C TYR A 209 -3.60 -14.38 6.38
N ILE A 210 -4.07 -13.13 6.47
CA ILE A 210 -3.20 -11.95 6.44
C ILE A 210 -2.19 -12.01 7.59
N LYS A 211 -2.66 -12.23 8.82
CA LYS A 211 -1.78 -12.36 9.98
C LYS A 211 -0.74 -13.46 9.80
N HIS A 212 -1.15 -14.61 9.26
CA HIS A 212 -0.26 -15.75 9.05
C HIS A 212 0.86 -15.43 8.03
N PHE A 213 0.55 -14.88 6.87
CA PHE A 213 1.63 -14.61 5.91
C PHE A 213 2.54 -13.47 6.38
N PHE A 214 2.04 -12.47 7.12
CA PHE A 214 2.90 -11.47 7.75
C PHE A 214 3.85 -12.11 8.78
N ASP A 215 3.33 -13.02 9.60
CA ASP A 215 4.13 -13.72 10.61
C ASP A 215 5.27 -14.53 9.97
N VAL A 216 4.96 -15.30 8.93
CA VAL A 216 5.97 -16.06 8.17
C VAL A 216 6.99 -15.13 7.49
N ILE A 217 6.55 -14.06 6.85
CA ILE A 217 7.45 -13.15 6.12
C ILE A 217 8.41 -12.43 7.08
N LEU A 218 7.89 -11.90 8.18
CA LEU A 218 8.70 -11.14 9.12
C LEU A 218 9.54 -12.03 10.05
N ASN A 219 8.97 -13.11 10.57
CA ASN A 219 9.63 -13.92 11.58
C ASN A 219 10.37 -15.13 10.97
N ASP A 220 9.75 -15.89 10.05
CA ASP A 220 10.37 -17.11 9.51
C ASP A 220 11.34 -16.78 8.36
N TRP A 221 10.94 -15.91 7.43
CA TRP A 221 11.82 -15.48 6.33
C TRP A 221 12.79 -14.38 6.74
N GLY A 222 12.46 -13.61 7.79
CA GLY A 222 13.34 -12.62 8.38
C GLY A 222 13.41 -11.31 7.58
N PHE A 223 12.35 -10.92 6.88
CA PHE A 223 12.27 -9.58 6.31
C PHE A 223 12.02 -8.53 7.40
N ASP A 224 12.70 -7.39 7.31
CA ASP A 224 12.61 -6.32 8.31
C ASP A 224 11.43 -5.39 8.08
N LEU A 225 10.96 -5.30 6.83
CA LEU A 225 9.87 -4.41 6.43
C LEU A 225 9.09 -4.96 5.25
N VAL A 226 7.86 -4.46 5.11
CA VAL A 226 7.01 -4.75 3.96
C VAL A 226 6.54 -3.45 3.30
N LYS A 227 6.59 -3.42 1.97
CA LYS A 227 5.90 -2.39 1.17
C LYS A 227 4.49 -2.87 0.90
N LEU A 228 3.51 -2.12 1.37
CA LEU A 228 2.09 -2.42 1.17
C LEU A 228 1.55 -1.63 -0.02
N ASP A 229 0.93 -2.34 -0.96
CA ASP A 229 0.39 -1.76 -2.18
C ASP A 229 -1.07 -2.16 -2.38
N PHE A 230 -1.79 -1.49 -3.26
CA PHE A 230 -3.20 -1.73 -3.59
C PHE A 230 -4.12 -1.75 -2.35
N LEU A 231 -3.83 -0.96 -1.32
CA LEU A 231 -4.59 -0.95 -0.07
C LEU A 231 -6.05 -0.56 -0.25
N TYR A 232 -6.36 0.22 -1.28
CA TYR A 232 -7.73 0.62 -1.62
C TYR A 232 -8.67 -0.59 -1.87
N ALA A 233 -8.11 -1.77 -2.18
CA ALA A 233 -8.90 -2.97 -2.42
C ALA A 233 -9.77 -3.36 -1.22
N ALA A 234 -9.29 -3.13 0.02
CA ALA A 234 -10.07 -3.40 1.23
C ALA A 234 -11.34 -2.54 1.36
N ALA A 235 -11.35 -1.36 0.72
CA ALA A 235 -12.44 -0.39 0.77
C ALA A 235 -12.94 -0.02 -0.64
N ILE A 236 -12.90 -0.95 -1.58
CA ILE A 236 -13.27 -0.68 -2.98
C ILE A 236 -14.76 -0.36 -3.14
N ILE A 237 -15.60 -0.96 -2.29
CA ILE A 237 -17.05 -0.65 -2.15
C ILE A 237 -17.42 -0.70 -0.67
N PRO A 238 -18.53 -0.02 -0.27
CA PRO A 238 -19.10 -0.19 1.05
C PRO A 238 -19.47 -1.66 1.30
N ASN A 239 -19.20 -2.17 2.49
CA ASN A 239 -19.45 -3.57 2.84
C ASN A 239 -19.76 -3.72 4.34
N HIS A 240 -20.48 -4.77 4.73
CA HIS A 240 -20.87 -5.05 6.12
C HIS A 240 -21.50 -3.87 6.87
N GLY A 241 -22.24 -3.01 6.15
CA GLY A 241 -22.86 -1.82 6.75
C GLY A 241 -21.89 -0.68 7.07
N LYS A 242 -20.60 -0.81 6.65
CA LYS A 242 -19.58 0.22 6.78
C LYS A 242 -19.42 0.98 5.47
N SER A 243 -19.22 2.28 5.58
CA SER A 243 -18.79 3.12 4.45
C SER A 243 -17.36 2.81 4.02
N ARG A 244 -16.96 3.29 2.84
CA ARG A 244 -15.59 3.13 2.36
C ARG A 244 -14.57 3.74 3.33
N GLY A 245 -14.85 4.92 3.88
CA GLY A 245 -13.99 5.56 4.88
C GLY A 245 -13.81 4.70 6.14
N GLN A 246 -14.90 4.10 6.64
CA GLN A 246 -14.86 3.22 7.82
C GLN A 246 -14.11 1.90 7.57
N LEU A 247 -14.01 1.44 6.32
CA LEU A 247 -13.21 0.26 5.96
C LEU A 247 -11.72 0.55 5.83
N MET A 248 -11.34 1.84 5.65
CA MET A 248 -9.93 2.27 5.56
C MET A 248 -9.29 2.57 6.92
N CYS A 249 -10.08 2.76 7.96
CA CYS A 249 -9.67 3.05 9.34
C CYS A 249 -9.84 1.83 10.24
#